data_74dc169e053960c68a67b076a1233e44
#
_entry.id   74dc169e053960c68a67b076a1233e44
#
_cell.length_a   1.000
_cell.length_b   1.000
_cell.length_c   1.000
_cell.angle_alpha   90.00
_cell.angle_beta   90.00
_cell.angle_gamma   90.00
#
_symmetry.space_group_name_H-M   'P 1'
#
loop_
_entity.id
_entity.type
_entity.pdbx_description
1 polymer ?
#
loop_
_entity_poly.entity_id
_entity_poly.type
_entity_poly.pdbx_seq_one_letter_code
_entity_poly.pdbx_strand_id
1 'polypeptide(L)'
;MLRFVCIVFLSTVFVVKADKPNIILILTDDQSWVGASFLADPKDPRSKSDFYKTPNMKRLAESGMRMTHGYAPAPFCSPTRKSILTGLTPAKHEYQKDRENWTKAFRKQLTIPKILKMADPSYVTAHFGKWDARYDNFTPEEMGYDYSDGLTSN
;
A
#
# COMPACT_ATOMS: atom_id res chain seq x y z
N MET A 1 -22.81 15.76 -62.56
CA MET A 1 -23.33 15.72 -61.19
C MET A 1 -22.66 14.59 -60.45
N LEU A 2 -21.70 14.92 -59.59
CA LEU A 2 -20.91 13.96 -58.80
C LEU A 2 -21.61 13.79 -57.44
N ARG A 3 -22.15 12.60 -57.17
CA ARG A 3 -22.77 12.28 -55.84
C ARG A 3 -21.69 11.83 -54.90
N PHE A 4 -21.39 12.66 -53.89
CA PHE A 4 -20.58 12.29 -52.74
C PHE A 4 -21.38 11.37 -51.82
N VAL A 5 -20.97 10.13 -51.66
CA VAL A 5 -21.48 9.21 -50.64
C VAL A 5 -20.62 9.41 -49.39
N CYS A 6 -21.18 10.03 -48.34
CA CYS A 6 -20.55 10.12 -47.03
C CYS A 6 -20.72 8.76 -46.30
N ILE A 7 -19.67 7.99 -46.18
CA ILE A 7 -19.65 6.80 -45.35
C ILE A 7 -19.34 7.24 -43.92
N VAL A 8 -20.35 7.22 -43.04
CA VAL A 8 -20.18 7.46 -41.60
C VAL A 8 -19.71 6.16 -40.95
N PHE A 9 -18.43 6.12 -40.57
CA PHE A 9 -17.92 5.04 -39.74
C PHE A 9 -18.43 5.20 -38.32
N LEU A 10 -19.39 4.38 -37.91
CA LEU A 10 -19.86 4.28 -36.51
C LEU A 10 -18.87 3.40 -35.76
N SER A 11 -17.87 3.99 -35.11
CA SER A 11 -16.97 3.26 -34.21
C SER A 11 -17.69 2.93 -32.91
N THR A 12 -18.11 1.68 -32.75
CA THR A 12 -18.61 1.16 -31.49
C THR A 12 -17.44 1.04 -30.50
N VAL A 13 -17.40 1.94 -29.52
CA VAL A 13 -16.47 1.84 -28.38
C VAL A 13 -16.98 0.72 -27.49
N PHE A 14 -16.34 -0.45 -27.53
CA PHE A 14 -16.53 -1.48 -26.52
C PHE A 14 -15.90 -1.03 -25.21
N VAL A 15 -16.70 -0.60 -24.25
CA VAL A 15 -16.25 -0.40 -22.87
C VAL A 15 -16.07 -1.79 -22.25
N VAL A 16 -14.85 -2.30 -22.26
CA VAL A 16 -14.51 -3.51 -21.49
C VAL A 16 -14.52 -3.11 -20.01
N LYS A 17 -15.54 -3.52 -19.29
CA LYS A 17 -15.58 -3.40 -17.83
C LYS A 17 -14.58 -4.42 -17.27
N ALA A 18 -13.39 -3.98 -16.94
CA ALA A 18 -12.43 -4.82 -16.23
C ALA A 18 -12.97 -5.13 -14.82
N ASP A 19 -12.89 -6.38 -14.41
CA ASP A 19 -13.17 -6.75 -13.03
C ASP A 19 -12.21 -6.02 -12.08
N LYS A 20 -12.74 -5.55 -10.95
CA LYS A 20 -11.92 -4.86 -9.94
C LYS A 20 -10.88 -5.83 -9.38
N PRO A 21 -9.61 -5.41 -9.24
CA PRO A 21 -8.57 -6.27 -8.72
C PRO A 21 -8.74 -6.49 -7.20
N ASN A 22 -8.38 -7.68 -6.73
CA ASN A 22 -8.09 -7.89 -5.32
C ASN A 22 -6.69 -7.34 -5.02
N ILE A 23 -6.54 -6.61 -3.92
CA ILE A 23 -5.29 -5.95 -3.53
C ILE A 23 -4.85 -6.52 -2.17
N ILE A 24 -3.66 -7.10 -2.12
CA ILE A 24 -3.03 -7.60 -0.90
C ILE A 24 -1.74 -6.81 -0.69
N LEU A 25 -1.67 -6.05 0.41
CA LEU A 25 -0.47 -5.36 0.85
C LEU A 25 0.16 -6.15 1.99
N ILE A 26 1.37 -6.67 1.78
CA ILE A 26 2.13 -7.39 2.80
C ILE A 26 3.28 -6.46 3.24
N LEU A 27 3.27 -6.07 4.52
CA LEU A 27 4.32 -5.26 5.13
C LEU A 27 5.04 -6.08 6.19
N THR A 28 6.30 -6.41 5.94
CA THR A 28 7.17 -7.06 6.94
C THR A 28 7.69 -6.01 7.92
N ASP A 29 7.74 -6.36 9.22
CA ASP A 29 8.26 -5.48 10.26
C ASP A 29 9.76 -5.77 10.45
N ASP A 30 10.57 -4.72 10.54
CA ASP A 30 12.03 -4.77 10.78
C ASP A 30 12.83 -5.69 9.84
N GLN A 31 12.31 -6.01 8.66
CA GLN A 31 13.06 -6.76 7.66
C GLN A 31 14.11 -5.88 7.00
N SER A 32 15.36 -6.26 7.20
CA SER A 32 16.51 -5.59 6.60
C SER A 32 16.54 -5.74 5.07
N TRP A 33 17.17 -4.80 4.38
CA TRP A 33 17.43 -4.83 2.94
C TRP A 33 18.13 -6.12 2.49
N VAL A 34 18.99 -6.69 3.36
CA VAL A 34 19.66 -7.97 3.12
C VAL A 34 18.90 -9.15 3.71
N GLY A 35 17.65 -8.99 4.15
CA GLY A 35 16.86 -10.00 4.86
C GLY A 35 16.21 -11.08 4.00
N ALA A 36 16.59 -11.22 2.74
CA ALA A 36 16.07 -12.23 1.82
C ALA A 36 17.18 -13.12 1.25
N SER A 37 16.84 -14.34 0.84
CA SER A 37 17.79 -15.30 0.23
C SER A 37 18.05 -15.08 -1.25
N PHE A 38 17.56 -13.99 -1.81
CA PHE A 38 17.80 -13.56 -3.18
C PHE A 38 18.29 -12.10 -3.21
N LEU A 39 18.99 -11.70 -4.27
CA LEU A 39 19.49 -10.34 -4.40
C LEU A 39 18.33 -9.32 -4.43
N ALA A 40 18.30 -8.38 -3.50
CA ALA A 40 17.39 -7.24 -3.55
C ALA A 40 17.73 -6.32 -4.74
N ASP A 41 19.03 -6.08 -4.97
CA ASP A 41 19.56 -5.45 -6.18
C ASP A 41 20.43 -6.46 -6.95
N PRO A 42 20.08 -6.81 -8.20
CA PRO A 42 20.89 -7.73 -9.02
C PRO A 42 22.32 -7.25 -9.27
N LYS A 43 22.59 -5.95 -9.13
CA LYS A 43 23.91 -5.35 -9.32
C LYS A 43 24.78 -5.34 -8.06
N ASP A 44 24.19 -5.57 -6.89
CA ASP A 44 24.94 -5.62 -5.62
C ASP A 44 24.88 -7.01 -4.99
N PRO A 45 25.99 -7.79 -5.05
CA PRO A 45 26.04 -9.14 -4.48
C PRO A 45 25.82 -9.18 -2.96
N ARG A 46 25.97 -8.04 -2.27
CA ARG A 46 25.74 -7.93 -0.82
C ARG A 46 24.25 -7.79 -0.47
N SER A 47 23.37 -7.62 -1.45
CA SER A 47 21.94 -7.36 -1.26
C SER A 47 21.11 -8.62 -1.00
N LYS A 48 21.71 -9.65 -0.42
CA LYS A 48 21.05 -10.90 -0.02
C LYS A 48 21.61 -11.41 1.30
N SER A 49 20.87 -12.29 1.95
CA SER A 49 21.34 -13.07 3.07
C SER A 49 21.73 -14.48 2.63
N ASP A 50 22.87 -14.97 3.11
CA ASP A 50 23.25 -16.38 2.98
C ASP A 50 22.67 -17.22 4.13
N PHE A 51 22.16 -16.58 5.18
CA PHE A 51 21.58 -17.20 6.36
C PHE A 51 20.08 -17.49 6.20
N TYR A 52 19.30 -16.47 5.82
CA TYR A 52 17.84 -16.61 5.70
C TYR A 52 17.43 -17.47 4.51
N LYS A 53 16.36 -18.25 4.68
CA LYS A 53 15.75 -19.05 3.62
C LYS A 53 14.35 -18.52 3.34
N THR A 54 14.21 -17.79 2.25
CA THR A 54 12.96 -17.11 1.86
C THR A 54 12.47 -17.54 0.46
N PRO A 55 12.22 -18.84 0.21
CA PRO A 55 11.90 -19.35 -1.13
C PRO A 55 10.58 -18.79 -1.69
N ASN A 56 9.58 -18.56 -0.83
CA ASN A 56 8.30 -18.01 -1.25
C ASN A 56 8.39 -16.53 -1.65
N MET A 57 9.19 -15.74 -0.91
CA MET A 57 9.46 -14.35 -1.28
C MET A 57 10.23 -14.28 -2.61
N LYS A 58 11.21 -15.18 -2.80
CA LYS A 58 11.93 -15.29 -4.07
C LYS A 58 10.97 -15.56 -5.23
N ARG A 59 10.07 -16.55 -5.08
CA ARG A 59 9.08 -16.89 -6.09
C ARG A 59 8.14 -15.70 -6.41
N LEU A 60 7.70 -14.98 -5.38
CA LEU A 60 6.88 -13.77 -5.56
C LEU A 60 7.65 -12.69 -6.32
N ALA A 61 8.91 -12.44 -5.97
CA ALA A 61 9.78 -11.46 -6.63
C ALA A 61 10.06 -11.81 -8.11
N GLU A 62 10.10 -13.10 -8.42
CA GLU A 62 10.32 -13.60 -9.79
C GLU A 62 9.05 -13.56 -10.65
N SER A 63 7.85 -13.60 -10.02
CA SER A 63 6.56 -13.57 -10.72
C SER A 63 6.04 -12.16 -11.01
N GLY A 64 6.68 -11.12 -10.48
CA GLY A 64 6.21 -9.74 -10.59
C GLY A 64 7.33 -8.74 -10.83
N MET A 65 7.06 -7.48 -10.49
CA MET A 65 8.03 -6.39 -10.58
C MET A 65 8.77 -6.22 -9.25
N ARG A 66 10.09 -6.10 -9.30
CA ARG A 66 10.94 -5.81 -8.15
C ARG A 66 11.53 -4.41 -8.27
N MET A 67 11.28 -3.58 -7.27
CA MET A 67 11.84 -2.23 -7.16
C MET A 67 13.12 -2.28 -6.33
N THR A 68 14.27 -1.99 -6.94
CA THR A 68 15.58 -2.07 -6.26
C THR A 68 15.89 -0.84 -5.40
N HIS A 69 15.18 0.28 -5.61
CA HIS A 69 15.35 1.55 -4.92
C HIS A 69 14.06 1.97 -4.21
N GLY A 70 13.45 1.04 -3.48
CA GLY A 70 12.33 1.33 -2.59
C GLY A 70 12.84 1.72 -1.19
N TYR A 71 12.39 2.85 -0.66
CA TYR A 71 12.82 3.34 0.66
C TYR A 71 11.63 3.47 1.60
N ALA A 72 11.81 3.02 2.84
CA ALA A 72 10.85 3.32 3.90
C ALA A 72 10.83 4.84 4.16
N PRO A 73 9.65 5.45 4.34
CA PRO A 73 9.54 6.89 4.53
C PRO A 73 10.06 7.39 5.88
N ALA A 74 10.32 6.48 6.83
CA ALA A 74 10.87 6.79 8.14
C ALA A 74 11.70 5.61 8.69
N PRO A 75 12.61 5.86 9.66
CA PRO A 75 13.49 4.83 10.21
C PRO A 75 12.82 3.97 11.30
N PHE A 76 11.52 4.11 11.54
CA PHE A 76 10.77 3.30 12.52
C PHE A 76 9.28 3.15 12.15
N CYS A 77 8.60 2.27 12.88
CA CYS A 77 7.31 1.67 12.53
C CYS A 77 6.15 2.66 12.36
N SER A 78 5.78 3.41 13.41
CA SER A 78 4.60 4.28 13.38
C SER A 78 4.56 5.29 12.24
N PRO A 79 5.56 6.14 12.01
CA PRO A 79 5.51 7.09 10.90
C PRO A 79 5.54 6.41 9.54
N THR A 80 6.25 5.27 9.40
CA THR A 80 6.25 4.48 8.17
C THR A 80 4.86 3.93 7.86
N ARG A 81 4.19 3.29 8.83
CA ARG A 81 2.85 2.73 8.65
C ARG A 81 1.82 3.80 8.32
N LYS A 82 1.89 4.95 8.98
CA LYS A 82 1.01 6.09 8.70
C LYS A 82 1.25 6.68 7.32
N SER A 83 2.50 6.76 6.88
CA SER A 83 2.84 7.18 5.52
C SER A 83 2.29 6.22 4.47
N ILE A 84 2.43 4.91 4.67
CA ILE A 84 1.86 3.91 3.76
C ILE A 84 0.34 4.04 3.70
N LEU A 85 -0.32 4.16 4.86
CA LEU A 85 -1.77 4.23 4.94
C LEU A 85 -2.36 5.45 4.24
N THR A 86 -1.67 6.59 4.27
CA THR A 86 -2.18 7.89 3.79
C THR A 86 -1.51 8.42 2.52
N GLY A 87 -0.37 7.84 2.10
CA GLY A 87 0.45 8.38 1.02
C GLY A 87 1.18 9.69 1.37
N LEU A 88 1.16 10.12 2.65
CA LEU A 88 1.81 11.34 3.11
C LEU A 88 3.20 11.04 3.69
N THR A 89 4.15 11.94 3.50
CA THR A 89 5.44 11.86 4.19
C THR A 89 5.28 12.18 5.68
N PRO A 90 6.20 11.70 6.56
CA PRO A 90 6.17 12.03 7.98
C PRO A 90 6.12 13.54 8.28
N ALA A 91 6.78 14.35 7.46
CA ALA A 91 6.75 15.80 7.58
C ALA A 91 5.34 16.39 7.28
N LYS A 92 4.58 15.76 6.38
CA LYS A 92 3.23 16.22 6.01
C LYS A 92 2.14 15.75 6.97
N HIS A 93 2.25 14.55 7.52
CA HIS A 93 1.30 14.09 8.52
C HIS A 93 1.70 14.49 9.95
N GLU A 94 2.81 15.22 10.12
CA GLU A 94 3.27 15.85 11.36
C GLU A 94 3.35 14.92 12.58
N TYR A 95 3.64 13.65 12.35
CA TYR A 95 3.79 12.68 13.41
C TYR A 95 4.82 13.15 14.47
N GLN A 96 4.42 13.22 15.73
CA GLN A 96 5.18 13.66 16.92
C GLN A 96 5.17 15.17 17.26
N LYS A 97 4.58 16.04 16.47
CA LYS A 97 4.65 17.47 16.75
C LYS A 97 3.67 17.91 17.86
N ASP A 98 2.50 17.31 17.88
CA ASP A 98 1.46 17.54 18.89
C ASP A 98 0.51 16.35 18.89
N ARG A 99 0.63 15.46 19.89
CA ARG A 99 -0.09 14.18 19.89
C ARG A 99 -1.61 14.31 19.88
N GLU A 100 -2.16 15.25 20.64
CA GLU A 100 -3.61 15.35 20.75
C GLU A 100 -4.24 15.91 19.48
N ASN A 101 -3.71 17.00 18.97
CA ASN A 101 -4.20 17.63 17.74
C ASN A 101 -3.86 16.79 16.51
N TRP A 102 -2.68 16.14 16.51
CA TRP A 102 -2.27 15.24 15.45
C TRP A 102 -3.26 14.08 15.30
N THR A 103 -3.64 13.39 16.37
CA THR A 103 -4.60 12.27 16.31
C THR A 103 -5.95 12.71 15.71
N LYS A 104 -6.45 13.87 16.09
CA LYS A 104 -7.69 14.45 15.53
C LYS A 104 -7.54 14.76 14.03
N ALA A 105 -6.43 15.32 13.62
CA ALA A 105 -6.14 15.65 12.23
C ALA A 105 -5.93 14.37 11.39
N PHE A 106 -5.21 13.39 11.92
CA PHE A 106 -4.92 12.14 11.23
C PHE A 106 -6.18 11.33 10.93
N ARG A 107 -7.15 11.25 11.85
CA ARG A 107 -8.44 10.58 11.62
C ARG A 107 -9.21 11.11 10.42
N LYS A 108 -8.99 12.36 10.03
CA LYS A 108 -9.62 13.00 8.87
C LYS A 108 -8.90 12.72 7.55
N GLN A 109 -7.71 12.13 7.58
CA GLN A 109 -6.93 11.85 6.37
C GLN A 109 -7.63 10.81 5.49
N LEU A 110 -7.41 10.95 4.19
CA LEU A 110 -7.71 9.89 3.24
C LEU A 110 -6.73 8.75 3.44
N THR A 111 -7.26 7.54 3.51
CA THR A 111 -6.49 6.31 3.70
C THR A 111 -6.75 5.35 2.55
N ILE A 112 -5.88 4.36 2.38
CA ILE A 112 -6.06 3.33 1.33
C ILE A 112 -7.48 2.76 1.34
N PRO A 113 -8.04 2.26 2.48
CA PRO A 113 -9.41 1.72 2.48
C PRO A 113 -10.47 2.76 2.12
N LYS A 114 -10.35 4.00 2.59
CA LYS A 114 -11.29 5.08 2.23
C LYS A 114 -11.26 5.37 0.72
N ILE A 115 -10.06 5.47 0.13
CA ILE A 115 -9.89 5.73 -1.30
C ILE A 115 -10.48 4.59 -2.14
N LEU A 116 -10.23 3.33 -1.76
CA LEU A 116 -10.80 2.18 -2.46
C LEU A 116 -12.33 2.20 -2.46
N LYS A 117 -12.95 2.49 -1.31
CA LYS A 117 -14.41 2.60 -1.19
C LYS A 117 -14.99 3.82 -1.92
N MET A 118 -14.23 4.91 -2.03
CA MET A 118 -14.64 6.06 -2.86
C MET A 118 -14.62 5.71 -4.35
N ALA A 119 -13.66 4.90 -4.79
CA ALA A 119 -13.57 4.45 -6.17
C ALA A 119 -14.65 3.41 -6.53
N ASP A 120 -14.90 2.47 -5.63
CA ASP A 120 -15.96 1.47 -5.74
C ASP A 120 -16.42 1.04 -4.34
N PRO A 121 -17.66 1.41 -3.93
CA PRO A 121 -18.20 1.06 -2.60
C PRO A 121 -18.32 -0.44 -2.32
N SER A 122 -18.18 -1.29 -3.33
CA SER A 122 -18.22 -2.75 -3.15
C SER A 122 -16.88 -3.36 -2.71
N TYR A 123 -15.82 -2.56 -2.54
CA TYR A 123 -14.60 -3.04 -1.90
C TYR A 123 -14.85 -3.35 -0.42
N VAL A 124 -14.46 -4.56 -0.02
CA VAL A 124 -14.36 -4.96 1.37
C VAL A 124 -12.89 -4.91 1.77
N THR A 125 -12.59 -4.25 2.88
CA THR A 125 -11.21 -3.95 3.29
C THR A 125 -10.94 -4.52 4.67
N ALA A 126 -9.77 -5.13 4.86
CA ALA A 126 -9.36 -5.72 6.14
C ALA A 126 -7.91 -5.40 6.47
N HIS A 127 -7.60 -5.30 7.76
CA HIS A 127 -6.26 -5.13 8.29
C HIS A 127 -5.99 -6.22 9.32
N PHE A 128 -4.85 -6.90 9.18
CA PHE A 128 -4.40 -7.92 10.12
C PHE A 128 -2.94 -7.70 10.49
N GLY A 129 -2.60 -7.96 11.75
CA GLY A 129 -1.27 -7.79 12.29
C GLY A 129 -1.02 -6.40 12.87
N LYS A 130 0.23 -6.04 13.03
CA LYS A 130 0.66 -4.83 13.75
C LYS A 130 0.04 -3.55 13.18
N TRP A 131 -0.86 -2.94 13.96
CA TRP A 131 -1.43 -1.62 13.67
C TRP A 131 -0.53 -0.47 14.13
N ASP A 132 0.15 -0.67 15.27
CA ASP A 132 1.07 0.30 15.87
C ASP A 132 0.39 1.60 16.31
N ALA A 133 -0.81 1.45 16.89
CA ALA A 133 -1.60 2.57 17.42
C ALA A 133 -1.44 2.76 18.93
N ARG A 134 -0.35 2.25 19.53
CA ARG A 134 -0.11 2.29 20.99
C ARG A 134 -0.35 3.68 21.61
N TYR A 135 -0.11 4.73 20.84
CA TYR A 135 -0.17 6.11 21.32
C TYR A 135 -1.33 6.91 20.74
N ASP A 136 -2.07 6.36 19.78
CA ASP A 136 -2.99 7.13 18.96
C ASP A 136 -4.46 6.83 19.26
N ASN A 137 -4.74 5.73 19.96
CA ASN A 137 -6.09 5.28 20.38
C ASN A 137 -7.15 5.29 19.27
N PHE A 138 -6.77 5.12 18.00
CA PHE A 138 -7.71 4.92 16.91
C PHE A 138 -7.55 3.53 16.28
N THR A 139 -8.67 2.92 15.94
CA THR A 139 -8.72 1.57 15.39
C THR A 139 -8.56 1.57 13.86
N PRO A 140 -8.21 0.43 13.25
CA PRO A 140 -8.25 0.30 11.80
C PRO A 140 -9.62 0.66 11.21
N GLU A 141 -10.73 0.31 11.89
CA GLU A 141 -12.09 0.62 11.45
C GLU A 141 -12.34 2.12 11.40
N GLU A 142 -11.88 2.89 12.39
CA GLU A 142 -11.94 4.36 12.37
C GLU A 142 -11.18 4.96 11.18
N MET A 143 -10.18 4.23 10.67
CA MET A 143 -9.41 4.62 9.49
C MET A 143 -9.98 4.05 8.18
N GLY A 144 -11.12 3.35 8.23
CA GLY A 144 -11.90 2.98 7.06
C GLY A 144 -11.89 1.50 6.68
N TYR A 145 -11.22 0.64 7.44
CA TYR A 145 -11.29 -0.81 7.25
C TYR A 145 -12.66 -1.35 7.72
N ASP A 146 -13.15 -2.40 7.07
CA ASP A 146 -14.38 -3.09 7.45
C ASP A 146 -14.12 -4.13 8.55
N TYR A 147 -12.93 -4.73 8.53
CA TYR A 147 -12.52 -5.76 9.47
C TYR A 147 -11.09 -5.55 9.93
N SER A 148 -10.81 -5.91 11.18
CA SER A 148 -9.45 -5.99 11.70
C SER A 148 -9.32 -7.00 12.83
N ASP A 149 -8.08 -7.31 13.22
CA ASP A 149 -7.75 -8.02 14.47
C ASP A 149 -7.53 -7.05 15.65
N GLY A 150 -7.89 -5.78 15.48
CA GLY A 150 -7.91 -4.76 16.51
C GLY A 150 -6.61 -3.96 16.66
N LEU A 151 -6.39 -3.43 17.87
CA LEU A 151 -5.23 -2.60 18.20
C LEU A 151 -4.00 -3.47 18.51
N THR A 152 -3.42 -4.04 17.49
CA THR A 152 -2.23 -4.89 17.65
C THR A 152 -0.94 -4.06 17.66
N SER A 153 -0.07 -4.37 18.59
CA SER A 153 1.29 -3.82 18.70
C SER A 153 2.25 -4.92 19.13
N ASN A 154 3.54 -4.71 18.98
CA ASN A 154 4.55 -5.58 19.59
C ASN A 154 4.60 -5.38 21.09
#